data_2b60d8ddcf103bf53c734e8d58985579
#
_entry.id   2b60d8ddcf103bf53c734e8d58985579
#
_cell.length_a   1.000
_cell.length_b   1.000
_cell.length_c   1.000
_cell.angle_alpha   90.00
_cell.angle_beta   90.00
_cell.angle_gamma   90.00
#
_symmetry.space_group_name_H-M   'P 1'
#
loop_
_entity.id
_entity.type
_entity.pdbx_description
1 polymer ?
#
loop_
_entity_poly.entity_id
_entity_poly.type
_entity_poly.pdbx_seq_one_letter_code
_entity_poly.pdbx_strand_id
1 'polypeptide(L)'
;MEYKEVYESWLANPYFDEATKQELLSIKDDENEIKERFYADLEFGTAGLRGVIGAGTNRMNVYVVRKTTQGLANYIIKQNAADKGVAIAFDSRRMSTEFANEAALCLAANGIKAYIFDALRPTPELSFAVRYLGCTAGINITASHNPPEYNGYKVYWADGAQITPPHDSGIMAEVKAVTDYNEVKTMDRDQAIAAGLYQVIGSDVDDVYIAQLKKQVKNPELIKEYADQIKIVYTPLHGTGNIPARRIMKEIGFENVYVVPEQELPDGEFPTVSYPNPESDEAFVLGLELAKKVDADLVLATDPDADRLGVRVKDREGIYHTLTGNMSGCLLADYTISQIKEKQGLPKDGALIKTIVTTNMADAIAKYYNVNLIECLTGFKYIGQQILKFETTGVGTYLFGFEESYGCLIGTHARDKDAIVATMALCEAAAYYKSKGMNLWDAMVDMYERYGYYKDDIKSISLSGIEGLAKIQSILEALRQNPPAEIGGYKVVSRRDYKKDEIVDLATGETKPTGLPSSNVLYYDMTDDAWLCVRPSGTEPKIKFYYGIKGTSLANADEKSEALGQAVLAMIDSMM
;
A
#
# COMPACT_ATOMS: atom_id res chain seq x y z
N MET A 1 -2.12 28.30 18.29
CA MET A 1 -1.05 29.29 17.95
C MET A 1 -1.15 29.59 16.46
N GLU A 2 -0.95 30.84 16.07
CA GLU A 2 -0.83 31.18 14.65
C GLU A 2 0.48 30.58 14.11
N TYR A 3 0.51 30.18 12.84
CA TYR A 3 1.67 29.53 12.22
C TYR A 3 2.98 30.32 12.37
N LYS A 4 2.90 31.67 12.41
CA LYS A 4 4.06 32.54 12.63
C LYS A 4 4.64 32.40 14.05
N GLU A 5 3.79 32.27 15.06
CA GLU A 5 4.25 32.08 16.45
C GLU A 5 4.98 30.74 16.59
N VAL A 6 4.50 29.68 15.89
CA VAL A 6 5.16 28.37 15.88
C VAL A 6 6.51 28.44 15.18
N TYR A 7 6.59 29.12 14.02
CA TYR A 7 7.84 29.36 13.30
C TYR A 7 8.87 30.10 14.18
N GLU A 8 8.47 31.21 14.83
CA GLU A 8 9.32 31.97 15.72
C GLU A 8 9.78 31.16 16.95
N SER A 9 8.89 30.30 17.48
CA SER A 9 9.23 29.40 18.58
C SER A 9 10.30 28.37 18.18
N TRP A 10 10.28 27.86 16.96
CA TRP A 10 11.31 26.95 16.46
C TRP A 10 12.67 27.68 16.33
N LEU A 11 12.70 28.91 15.85
CA LEU A 11 13.93 29.69 15.77
C LEU A 11 14.54 30.01 17.15
N ALA A 12 13.69 30.31 18.14
CA ALA A 12 14.12 30.68 19.48
C ALA A 12 14.51 29.50 20.38
N ASN A 13 13.91 28.31 20.16
CA ASN A 13 14.10 27.18 21.06
C ASN A 13 15.47 26.52 20.83
N PRO A 14 16.30 26.36 21.88
CA PRO A 14 17.62 25.71 21.80
C PRO A 14 17.54 24.20 21.52
N TYR A 15 16.38 23.58 21.62
CA TYR A 15 16.16 22.16 21.26
C TYR A 15 16.46 21.89 19.79
N PHE A 16 16.16 22.84 18.90
CA PHE A 16 16.42 22.72 17.48
C PHE A 16 17.86 23.10 17.16
N ASP A 17 18.51 22.31 16.30
CA ASP A 17 19.89 22.52 15.91
C ASP A 17 20.07 23.73 14.99
N GLU A 18 21.33 24.14 14.82
CA GLU A 18 21.66 25.32 14.04
C GLU A 18 21.35 25.14 12.54
N ALA A 19 21.50 23.94 11.99
CA ALA A 19 21.18 23.67 10.59
C ALA A 19 19.69 23.86 10.31
N THR A 20 18.82 23.37 11.18
CA THR A 20 17.36 23.58 11.14
C THR A 20 17.01 25.07 11.22
N LYS A 21 17.65 25.82 12.11
CA LYS A 21 17.42 27.27 12.23
C LYS A 21 17.87 28.01 10.98
N GLN A 22 19.01 27.65 10.38
CA GLN A 22 19.49 28.27 9.15
C GLN A 22 18.54 27.96 7.98
N GLU A 23 18.00 26.73 7.87
CA GLU A 23 16.98 26.40 6.90
C GLU A 23 15.74 27.30 7.07
N LEU A 24 15.24 27.46 8.30
CA LEU A 24 14.09 28.33 8.59
C LEU A 24 14.38 29.79 8.29
N LEU A 25 15.58 30.29 8.60
CA LEU A 25 15.99 31.67 8.28
C LEU A 25 16.08 31.91 6.77
N SER A 26 16.38 30.89 5.96
CA SER A 26 16.42 31.00 4.51
C SER A 26 15.07 31.31 3.87
N ILE A 27 13.97 30.98 4.55
CA ILE A 27 12.59 31.21 4.10
C ILE A 27 11.91 32.37 4.81
N LYS A 28 12.61 33.15 5.63
CA LYS A 28 12.03 34.21 6.50
C LYS A 28 11.17 35.25 5.76
N ASP A 29 11.48 35.50 4.50
CA ASP A 29 10.79 36.47 3.64
C ASP A 29 9.72 35.80 2.74
N ASP A 30 9.53 34.46 2.83
CA ASP A 30 8.51 33.69 2.12
C ASP A 30 7.37 33.25 3.05
N GLU A 31 6.35 34.12 3.15
CA GLU A 31 5.21 33.89 4.04
C GLU A 31 4.40 32.63 3.66
N ASN A 32 4.34 32.29 2.38
CA ASN A 32 3.62 31.10 1.92
C ASN A 32 4.33 29.83 2.36
N GLU A 33 5.66 29.77 2.21
CA GLU A 33 6.46 28.63 2.64
C GLU A 33 6.45 28.48 4.17
N ILE A 34 6.52 29.60 4.94
CA ILE A 34 6.37 29.55 6.40
C ILE A 34 4.99 28.99 6.78
N LYS A 35 3.93 29.48 6.15
CA LYS A 35 2.57 28.98 6.39
C LYS A 35 2.44 27.49 6.07
N GLU A 36 2.93 27.06 4.93
CA GLU A 36 2.93 25.66 4.49
C GLU A 36 3.61 24.72 5.50
N ARG A 37 4.71 25.17 6.10
CA ARG A 37 5.49 24.38 7.06
C ARG A 37 4.92 24.33 8.47
N PHE A 38 4.06 25.31 8.85
CA PHE A 38 3.66 25.50 10.25
C PHE A 38 2.14 25.65 10.47
N TYR A 39 1.29 25.59 9.40
CA TYR A 39 -0.16 25.75 9.57
C TYR A 39 -0.82 24.59 10.32
N ALA A 40 -0.18 23.43 10.34
CA ALA A 40 -0.64 22.22 11.03
C ALA A 40 0.55 21.34 11.43
N ASP A 41 0.31 20.38 12.31
CA ASP A 41 1.20 19.25 12.53
C ASP A 41 0.87 18.15 11.51
N LEU A 42 1.88 17.35 11.12
CA LEU A 42 1.61 16.12 10.37
C LEU A 42 0.73 15.17 11.19
N GLU A 43 -0.33 14.66 10.57
CA GLU A 43 -1.25 13.72 11.18
C GLU A 43 -1.19 12.34 10.51
N PHE A 44 -1.59 11.28 11.23
CA PHE A 44 -1.73 9.96 10.66
C PHE A 44 -2.89 9.95 9.64
N GLY A 45 -2.52 9.85 8.36
CA GLY A 45 -3.48 9.53 7.31
C GLY A 45 -3.82 8.03 7.29
N THR A 46 -4.36 7.56 6.17
CA THR A 46 -4.66 6.13 5.96
C THR A 46 -3.42 5.23 6.00
N ALA A 47 -2.24 5.79 5.74
CA ALA A 47 -0.97 5.07 5.60
C ALA A 47 0.12 5.49 6.61
N GLY A 48 -0.22 6.21 7.69
CA GLY A 48 0.73 6.77 8.66
C GLY A 48 1.03 8.24 8.39
N LEU A 49 2.11 8.78 9.00
CA LEU A 49 2.61 10.12 8.68
C LEU A 49 3.29 10.08 7.31
N ARG A 50 3.09 11.13 6.51
CA ARG A 50 3.78 11.31 5.24
C ARG A 50 3.90 12.80 4.95
N GLY A 51 5.07 13.26 4.57
CA GLY A 51 5.31 14.66 4.27
C GLY A 51 6.63 14.90 3.55
N VAL A 52 6.79 16.11 3.03
CA VAL A 52 8.05 16.59 2.46
C VAL A 52 9.09 16.70 3.58
N ILE A 53 10.33 16.29 3.28
CA ILE A 53 11.46 16.42 4.21
C ILE A 53 11.84 17.90 4.35
N GLY A 54 12.04 18.37 5.60
CA GLY A 54 12.47 19.73 5.89
C GLY A 54 12.07 20.20 7.30
N ALA A 55 12.50 21.40 7.67
CA ALA A 55 12.17 22.02 8.96
C ALA A 55 10.70 22.47 8.97
N GLY A 56 9.99 22.19 10.08
CA GLY A 56 8.59 22.56 10.30
C GLY A 56 7.74 21.44 10.88
N THR A 57 6.61 21.80 11.46
CA THR A 57 5.66 20.84 12.08
C THR A 57 4.89 20.04 11.02
N ASN A 58 4.68 20.60 9.84
CA ASN A 58 4.05 19.96 8.68
C ASN A 58 5.11 19.42 7.70
N ARG A 59 6.24 18.96 8.19
CA ARG A 59 7.37 18.40 7.44
C ARG A 59 7.89 17.14 8.14
N MET A 60 8.51 16.24 7.36
CA MET A 60 9.26 15.11 7.91
C MET A 60 10.67 15.55 8.31
N ASN A 61 11.00 15.43 9.57
CA ASN A 61 12.31 15.74 10.15
C ASN A 61 12.53 14.93 11.44
N VAL A 62 13.75 14.95 11.96
CA VAL A 62 14.11 14.21 13.17
C VAL A 62 13.25 14.58 14.39
N TYR A 63 12.81 15.82 14.49
CA TYR A 63 12.01 16.30 15.62
C TYR A 63 10.58 15.77 15.57
N VAL A 64 9.96 15.78 14.39
CA VAL A 64 8.63 15.19 14.16
C VAL A 64 8.66 13.68 14.38
N VAL A 65 9.72 12.99 13.92
CA VAL A 65 9.91 11.56 14.15
C VAL A 65 10.05 11.27 15.65
N ARG A 66 10.90 12.02 16.38
CA ARG A 66 11.07 11.88 17.83
C ARG A 66 9.77 12.12 18.59
N LYS A 67 9.05 13.23 18.29
CA LYS A 67 7.75 13.56 18.90
C LYS A 67 6.73 12.45 18.67
N THR A 68 6.64 11.95 17.45
CA THR A 68 5.74 10.85 17.09
C THR A 68 6.09 9.57 17.82
N THR A 69 7.39 9.25 17.91
CA THR A 69 7.87 8.06 18.62
C THR A 69 7.68 8.18 20.13
N GLN A 70 7.81 9.39 20.70
CA GLN A 70 7.49 9.64 22.11
C GLN A 70 6.00 9.37 22.40
N GLY A 71 5.11 9.85 21.53
CA GLY A 71 3.67 9.55 21.64
C GLY A 71 3.37 8.05 21.52
N LEU A 72 4.01 7.36 20.58
CA LEU A 72 3.91 5.90 20.46
C LEU A 72 4.42 5.19 21.72
N ALA A 73 5.57 5.60 22.26
CA ALA A 73 6.14 5.05 23.50
C ALA A 73 5.19 5.25 24.69
N ASN A 74 4.63 6.45 24.85
CA ASN A 74 3.63 6.74 25.88
C ASN A 74 2.41 5.81 25.78
N TYR A 75 1.90 5.64 24.56
CA TYR A 75 0.78 4.74 24.31
C TYR A 75 1.10 3.28 24.65
N ILE A 76 2.26 2.77 24.20
CA ILE A 76 2.72 1.40 24.50
C ILE A 76 2.83 1.17 26.02
N ILE A 77 3.40 2.14 26.75
CA ILE A 77 3.52 2.08 28.21
C ILE A 77 2.14 2.05 28.88
N LYS A 78 1.19 2.89 28.43
CA LYS A 78 -0.19 2.90 28.93
C LYS A 78 -0.93 1.59 28.67
N GLN A 79 -0.57 0.87 27.60
CA GLN A 79 -1.11 -0.46 27.30
C GLN A 79 -0.41 -1.58 28.09
N ASN A 80 0.55 -1.28 28.97
CA ASN A 80 1.39 -2.25 29.70
C ASN A 80 2.10 -3.26 28.77
N ALA A 81 2.59 -2.80 27.62
CA ALA A 81 3.15 -3.64 26.56
C ALA A 81 4.60 -3.28 26.17
N ALA A 82 5.30 -2.56 27.04
CA ALA A 82 6.67 -2.07 26.79
C ALA A 82 7.74 -3.18 26.75
N ASP A 83 7.47 -4.31 27.39
CA ASP A 83 8.39 -5.45 27.56
C ASP A 83 8.67 -6.21 26.26
N LYS A 84 7.77 -6.15 25.30
CA LYS A 84 7.87 -6.90 24.03
C LYS A 84 8.71 -6.19 22.96
N GLY A 85 8.92 -4.89 23.10
CA GLY A 85 9.71 -4.09 22.17
C GLY A 85 8.99 -3.73 20.85
N VAL A 86 9.74 -3.06 19.97
CA VAL A 86 9.27 -2.54 18.68
C VAL A 86 10.25 -2.90 17.58
N ALA A 87 9.77 -3.47 16.47
CA ALA A 87 10.58 -3.73 15.28
C ALA A 87 10.62 -2.50 14.38
N ILE A 88 11.77 -2.21 13.74
CA ILE A 88 11.95 -1.02 12.90
C ILE A 88 12.60 -1.41 11.58
N ALA A 89 11.93 -1.09 10.47
CA ALA A 89 12.46 -1.17 9.10
C ALA A 89 12.43 0.20 8.41
N PHE A 90 13.16 0.31 7.32
CA PHE A 90 13.26 1.52 6.54
C PHE A 90 13.61 1.21 5.07
N ASP A 91 13.27 2.13 4.18
CA ASP A 91 13.54 2.05 2.75
C ASP A 91 14.81 2.83 2.35
N SER A 92 15.02 2.99 1.02
CA SER A 92 16.19 3.66 0.45
C SER A 92 16.10 5.19 0.44
N ARG A 93 15.00 5.80 0.88
CA ARG A 93 14.79 7.24 0.81
C ARG A 93 15.78 8.04 1.64
N ARG A 94 15.97 9.32 1.23
CA ARG A 94 16.71 10.30 2.03
C ARG A 94 16.24 10.26 3.47
N MET A 95 17.15 10.34 4.42
CA MET A 95 16.89 10.38 5.87
C MET A 95 16.21 9.12 6.46
N SER A 96 15.93 8.07 5.68
CA SER A 96 15.24 6.88 6.22
C SER A 96 16.05 6.19 7.31
N THR A 97 17.36 6.05 7.13
CA THR A 97 18.25 5.45 8.14
C THR A 97 18.33 6.32 9.38
N GLU A 98 18.46 7.64 9.24
CA GLU A 98 18.52 8.60 10.33
C GLU A 98 17.21 8.59 11.15
N PHE A 99 16.07 8.65 10.47
CA PHE A 99 14.77 8.62 11.14
C PHE A 99 14.51 7.30 11.86
N ALA A 100 14.94 6.17 11.29
CA ALA A 100 14.84 4.86 11.95
C ALA A 100 15.69 4.79 13.23
N ASN A 101 16.92 5.31 13.18
CA ASN A 101 17.79 5.40 14.35
C ASN A 101 17.21 6.34 15.43
N GLU A 102 16.68 7.50 15.06
CA GLU A 102 16.05 8.43 15.99
C GLU A 102 14.84 7.83 16.68
N ALA A 103 14.01 7.08 15.94
CA ALA A 103 12.90 6.34 16.52
C ALA A 103 13.40 5.27 17.52
N ALA A 104 14.43 4.50 17.15
CA ALA A 104 15.01 3.48 18.02
C ALA A 104 15.57 4.09 19.33
N LEU A 105 16.28 5.21 19.26
CA LEU A 105 16.87 5.86 20.42
C LEU A 105 15.82 6.54 21.32
N CYS A 106 14.74 7.04 20.75
CA CYS A 106 13.59 7.55 21.51
C CYS A 106 12.87 6.41 22.26
N LEU A 107 12.63 5.27 21.63
CA LEU A 107 12.06 4.09 22.28
C LEU A 107 12.94 3.59 23.43
N ALA A 108 14.26 3.46 23.18
CA ALA A 108 15.23 3.04 24.17
C ALA A 108 15.26 3.97 25.40
N ALA A 109 15.22 5.29 25.19
CA ALA A 109 15.15 6.29 26.26
C ALA A 109 13.86 6.20 27.10
N ASN A 110 12.81 5.58 26.57
CA ASN A 110 11.56 5.27 27.27
C ASN A 110 11.54 3.84 27.86
N GLY A 111 12.67 3.10 27.83
CA GLY A 111 12.78 1.75 28.35
C GLY A 111 12.15 0.69 27.45
N ILE A 112 11.84 1.01 26.20
CA ILE A 112 11.26 0.09 25.23
C ILE A 112 12.37 -0.40 24.30
N LYS A 113 12.53 -1.71 24.17
CA LYS A 113 13.52 -2.32 23.30
C LYS A 113 13.18 -2.08 21.82
N ALA A 114 14.14 -1.57 21.05
CA ALA A 114 14.05 -1.44 19.61
C ALA A 114 14.83 -2.56 18.92
N TYR A 115 14.17 -3.28 18.00
CA TYR A 115 14.77 -4.22 17.07
C TYR A 115 14.85 -3.56 15.70
N ILE A 116 16.02 -3.05 15.33
CA ILE A 116 16.22 -2.31 14.08
C ILE A 116 16.97 -3.17 13.06
N PHE A 117 16.48 -3.20 11.82
CA PHE A 117 17.19 -3.89 10.75
C PHE A 117 18.55 -3.23 10.44
N ASP A 118 19.55 -4.05 10.11
CA ASP A 118 20.92 -3.63 9.81
C ASP A 118 21.03 -2.87 8.48
N ALA A 119 20.07 -3.06 7.57
CA ALA A 119 19.93 -2.40 6.29
C ALA A 119 18.45 -2.26 5.93
N LEU A 120 18.17 -1.61 4.80
CA LEU A 120 16.80 -1.45 4.30
C LEU A 120 16.09 -2.80 4.11
N ARG A 121 14.82 -2.88 4.50
CA ARG A 121 13.96 -4.08 4.37
C ARG A 121 12.56 -3.71 3.90
N PRO A 122 11.88 -4.65 3.20
CA PRO A 122 10.51 -4.46 2.74
C PRO A 122 9.48 -4.24 3.84
N THR A 123 8.44 -3.49 3.54
CA THR A 123 7.25 -3.35 4.40
C THR A 123 6.68 -4.71 4.86
N PRO A 124 6.46 -5.72 3.99
CA PRO A 124 5.95 -7.02 4.43
C PRO A 124 6.90 -7.77 5.37
N GLU A 125 8.20 -7.58 5.24
CA GLU A 125 9.17 -8.19 6.12
C GLU A 125 9.14 -7.57 7.52
N LEU A 126 8.89 -6.26 7.65
CA LEU A 126 8.60 -5.65 8.94
C LEU A 126 7.32 -6.24 9.56
N SER A 127 6.23 -6.32 8.79
CA SER A 127 4.98 -6.93 9.25
C SER A 127 5.22 -8.36 9.78
N PHE A 128 6.02 -9.13 9.08
CA PHE A 128 6.46 -10.46 9.51
C PHE A 128 7.30 -10.40 10.78
N ALA A 129 8.31 -9.51 10.85
CA ALA A 129 9.22 -9.39 11.99
C ALA A 129 8.50 -9.04 13.30
N VAL A 130 7.51 -8.14 13.25
CA VAL A 130 6.67 -7.80 14.42
C VAL A 130 6.05 -9.06 15.03
N ARG A 131 5.50 -9.95 14.19
CA ARG A 131 4.88 -11.20 14.62
C ARG A 131 5.89 -12.25 15.03
N TYR A 132 6.96 -12.42 14.27
CA TYR A 132 8.00 -13.42 14.51
C TYR A 132 8.76 -13.16 15.82
N LEU A 133 9.10 -11.90 16.08
CA LEU A 133 9.80 -11.48 17.30
C LEU A 133 8.85 -11.30 18.51
N GLY A 134 7.53 -11.34 18.28
CA GLY A 134 6.52 -11.09 19.30
C GLY A 134 6.49 -9.64 19.80
N CYS A 135 6.85 -8.68 18.95
CA CYS A 135 6.85 -7.26 19.29
C CYS A 135 5.44 -6.71 19.53
N THR A 136 5.35 -5.67 20.36
CA THR A 136 4.09 -4.91 20.56
C THR A 136 3.71 -4.11 19.34
N ALA A 137 4.71 -3.53 18.66
CA ALA A 137 4.50 -2.65 17.51
C ALA A 137 5.65 -2.77 16.51
N GLY A 138 5.44 -2.18 15.33
CA GLY A 138 6.46 -1.98 14.31
C GLY A 138 6.44 -0.55 13.80
N ILE A 139 7.59 -0.07 13.35
CA ILE A 139 7.76 1.22 12.68
C ILE A 139 8.40 0.97 11.31
N ASN A 140 7.80 1.51 10.25
CA ASN A 140 8.43 1.55 8.93
C ASN A 140 8.66 2.98 8.48
N ILE A 141 9.90 3.32 8.20
CA ILE A 141 10.28 4.64 7.68
C ILE A 141 10.29 4.55 6.16
N THR A 142 9.21 5.04 5.57
CA THR A 142 8.99 5.02 4.12
C THR A 142 7.86 5.94 3.70
N ALA A 143 7.94 6.51 2.51
CA ALA A 143 6.82 7.16 1.84
C ALA A 143 6.34 6.33 0.62
N SER A 144 6.63 5.01 0.59
CA SER A 144 6.24 4.11 -0.50
C SER A 144 6.72 4.66 -1.86
N HIS A 145 5.83 4.89 -2.80
CA HIS A 145 6.11 5.33 -4.16
C HIS A 145 6.08 6.86 -4.38
N ASN A 146 6.02 7.67 -3.32
CA ASN A 146 6.04 9.14 -3.46
C ASN A 146 7.37 9.65 -4.05
N PRO A 147 7.40 10.88 -4.62
CA PRO A 147 8.63 11.53 -5.09
C PRO A 147 9.75 11.59 -4.03
N PRO A 148 11.02 11.84 -4.45
CA PRO A 148 12.20 11.73 -3.57
C PRO A 148 12.22 12.71 -2.39
N GLU A 149 11.54 13.84 -2.49
CA GLU A 149 11.44 14.84 -1.42
C GLU A 149 10.56 14.41 -0.25
N TYR A 150 9.80 13.29 -0.38
CA TYR A 150 8.92 12.79 0.67
C TYR A 150 9.58 11.69 1.49
N ASN A 151 9.23 11.66 2.79
CA ASN A 151 9.40 10.48 3.63
C ASN A 151 8.16 10.29 4.51
N GLY A 152 8.13 9.22 5.31
CA GLY A 152 6.98 8.89 6.14
C GLY A 152 7.33 7.98 7.32
N TYR A 153 6.35 7.77 8.18
CA TYR A 153 6.45 6.98 9.41
C TYR A 153 5.17 6.17 9.57
N LYS A 154 5.21 4.89 9.20
CA LYS A 154 4.08 3.96 9.33
C LYS A 154 4.19 3.19 10.65
N VAL A 155 3.06 2.99 11.34
CA VAL A 155 3.00 2.21 12.58
C VAL A 155 2.19 0.95 12.38
N TYR A 156 2.71 -0.16 12.90
CA TYR A 156 2.12 -1.48 12.92
C TYR A 156 1.86 -1.91 14.36
N TRP A 157 0.85 -2.75 14.59
CA TRP A 157 0.59 -3.29 15.91
C TRP A 157 1.00 -4.76 16.02
N ALA A 158 0.80 -5.37 17.17
CA ALA A 158 1.29 -6.71 17.53
C ALA A 158 0.84 -7.84 16.59
N ASP A 159 -0.25 -7.65 15.86
CA ASP A 159 -0.72 -8.60 14.84
C ASP A 159 0.07 -8.51 13.52
N GLY A 160 0.92 -7.48 13.36
CA GLY A 160 1.69 -7.17 12.16
C GLY A 160 0.94 -6.35 11.13
N ALA A 161 -0.30 -5.94 11.39
CA ALA A 161 -1.04 -5.03 10.52
C ALA A 161 -0.77 -3.56 10.85
N GLN A 162 -0.88 -2.69 9.86
CA GLN A 162 -0.86 -1.26 10.10
C GLN A 162 -2.03 -0.86 11.01
N ILE A 163 -1.77 0.08 11.93
CA ILE A 163 -2.72 0.46 12.97
C ILE A 163 -4.08 0.88 12.44
N THR A 164 -5.11 0.48 13.19
CA THR A 164 -6.52 0.82 13.00
C THR A 164 -7.12 1.22 14.35
N PRO A 165 -8.35 1.75 14.41
CA PRO A 165 -8.99 2.00 15.70
C PRO A 165 -9.01 0.77 16.62
N PRO A 166 -8.73 0.92 17.93
CA PRO A 166 -8.53 2.18 18.65
C PRO A 166 -7.06 2.66 18.69
N HIS A 167 -6.12 1.92 18.10
CA HIS A 167 -4.67 2.20 18.27
C HIS A 167 -4.26 3.48 17.55
N ASP A 168 -4.77 3.75 16.34
CA ASP A 168 -4.46 4.95 15.57
C ASP A 168 -4.82 6.24 16.32
N SER A 169 -6.06 6.32 16.79
CA SER A 169 -6.55 7.48 17.54
C SER A 169 -5.89 7.61 18.92
N GLY A 170 -5.62 6.47 19.57
CA GLY A 170 -4.93 6.44 20.86
C GLY A 170 -3.48 6.94 20.76
N ILE A 171 -2.73 6.51 19.75
CA ILE A 171 -1.36 6.97 19.49
C ILE A 171 -1.36 8.46 19.15
N MET A 172 -2.29 8.91 18.26
CA MET A 172 -2.39 10.32 17.92
C MET A 172 -2.71 11.21 19.12
N ALA A 173 -3.56 10.75 20.04
CA ALA A 173 -3.83 11.48 21.27
C ALA A 173 -2.56 11.67 22.12
N GLU A 174 -1.71 10.65 22.22
CA GLU A 174 -0.42 10.75 22.93
C GLU A 174 0.58 11.64 22.19
N VAL A 175 0.63 11.59 20.85
CA VAL A 175 1.49 12.50 20.06
C VAL A 175 1.08 13.96 20.25
N LYS A 176 -0.23 14.25 20.22
CA LYS A 176 -0.78 15.60 20.44
C LYS A 176 -0.56 16.08 21.89
N ALA A 177 -0.47 15.18 22.86
CA ALA A 177 -0.19 15.50 24.25
C ALA A 177 1.27 15.95 24.49
N VAL A 178 2.19 15.60 23.58
CA VAL A 178 3.57 16.11 23.63
C VAL A 178 3.59 17.53 23.07
N THR A 179 3.45 18.53 23.94
CA THR A 179 3.37 19.96 23.56
C THR A 179 4.72 20.66 23.63
N ASP A 180 5.64 20.14 24.43
CA ASP A 180 7.02 20.66 24.55
C ASP A 180 8.02 19.62 24.02
N TYR A 181 8.82 20.00 23.03
CA TYR A 181 9.86 19.12 22.49
C TYR A 181 10.93 18.74 23.53
N ASN A 182 11.11 19.52 24.61
CA ASN A 182 12.01 19.17 25.70
C ASN A 182 11.53 17.96 26.54
N GLU A 183 10.27 17.56 26.41
CA GLU A 183 9.73 16.35 27.04
C GLU A 183 10.06 15.07 26.23
N VAL A 184 10.50 15.22 24.99
CA VAL A 184 10.88 14.11 24.13
C VAL A 184 12.20 13.51 24.59
N LYS A 185 12.17 12.25 24.99
CA LYS A 185 13.34 11.53 25.47
C LYS A 185 14.13 10.94 24.30
N THR A 186 15.44 11.04 24.39
CA THR A 186 16.38 10.34 23.51
C THR A 186 17.60 9.96 24.32
N MET A 187 18.41 9.02 23.83
CA MET A 187 19.65 8.61 24.48
C MET A 187 20.73 8.32 23.43
N ASP A 188 21.96 8.27 23.91
CA ASP A 188 23.10 7.88 23.08
C ASP A 188 22.99 6.43 22.62
N ARG A 189 23.44 6.14 21.39
CA ARG A 189 23.34 4.81 20.77
C ARG A 189 24.15 3.76 21.55
N ASP A 190 25.38 4.08 21.97
CA ASP A 190 26.24 3.13 22.69
C ASP A 190 25.64 2.81 24.06
N GLN A 191 25.03 3.80 24.72
CA GLN A 191 24.29 3.60 25.97
C GLN A 191 23.06 2.69 25.75
N ALA A 192 22.30 2.91 24.66
CA ALA A 192 21.13 2.08 24.31
C ALA A 192 21.54 0.63 24.04
N ILE A 193 22.65 0.41 23.32
CA ILE A 193 23.22 -0.92 23.06
C ILE A 193 23.67 -1.56 24.37
N ALA A 194 24.43 -0.85 25.21
CA ALA A 194 24.90 -1.35 26.50
C ALA A 194 23.75 -1.72 27.45
N ALA A 195 22.64 -0.99 27.39
CA ALA A 195 21.42 -1.30 28.14
C ALA A 195 20.60 -2.48 27.56
N GLY A 196 20.96 -3.01 26.38
CA GLY A 196 20.21 -4.05 25.69
C GLY A 196 18.88 -3.56 25.08
N LEU A 197 18.71 -2.25 24.93
CA LEU A 197 17.50 -1.59 24.42
C LEU A 197 17.58 -1.26 22.92
N TYR A 198 18.73 -1.38 22.30
CA TYR A 198 18.95 -1.22 20.86
C TYR A 198 19.58 -2.51 20.33
N GLN A 199 18.80 -3.29 19.61
CA GLN A 199 19.24 -4.57 19.04
C GLN A 199 19.15 -4.51 17.51
N VAL A 200 20.27 -4.78 16.86
CA VAL A 200 20.32 -4.95 15.40
C VAL A 200 19.81 -6.35 15.04
N ILE A 201 18.95 -6.43 14.04
CA ILE A 201 18.42 -7.66 13.42
C ILE A 201 18.72 -7.63 11.92
N GLY A 202 18.64 -8.78 11.25
CA GLY A 202 18.95 -8.89 9.82
C GLY A 202 18.71 -10.29 9.28
N SER A 203 19.76 -10.98 8.84
CA SER A 203 19.68 -12.26 8.14
C SER A 203 18.97 -13.37 8.92
N ASP A 204 18.96 -13.33 10.24
CA ASP A 204 18.20 -14.24 11.09
C ASP A 204 16.69 -14.11 10.91
N VAL A 205 16.20 -12.91 10.61
CA VAL A 205 14.79 -12.65 10.25
C VAL A 205 14.56 -12.93 8.78
N ASP A 206 15.44 -12.45 7.89
CA ASP A 206 15.36 -12.63 6.43
C ASP A 206 15.20 -14.12 6.06
N ASP A 207 16.01 -15.01 6.67
CA ASP A 207 16.00 -16.43 6.38
C ASP A 207 14.67 -17.10 6.73
N VAL A 208 14.08 -16.72 7.86
CA VAL A 208 12.78 -17.24 8.28
C VAL A 208 11.65 -16.66 7.43
N TYR A 209 11.71 -15.37 7.08
CA TYR A 209 10.75 -14.74 6.17
C TYR A 209 10.73 -15.46 4.82
N ILE A 210 11.87 -15.60 4.14
CA ILE A 210 11.98 -16.31 2.87
C ILE A 210 11.49 -17.75 2.97
N ALA A 211 11.80 -18.45 4.08
CA ALA A 211 11.29 -19.79 4.30
C ALA A 211 9.75 -19.86 4.41
N GLN A 212 9.10 -18.81 4.95
CA GLN A 212 7.63 -18.74 4.96
C GLN A 212 7.06 -18.49 3.56
N LEU A 213 7.71 -17.65 2.75
CA LEU A 213 7.28 -17.43 1.37
C LEU A 213 7.35 -18.71 0.55
N LYS A 214 8.43 -19.48 0.67
CA LYS A 214 8.60 -20.77 -0.03
C LYS A 214 7.49 -21.79 0.28
N LYS A 215 6.86 -21.73 1.46
CA LYS A 215 5.70 -22.59 1.79
C LYS A 215 4.46 -22.26 0.95
N GLN A 216 4.41 -21.10 0.31
CA GLN A 216 3.30 -20.69 -0.53
C GLN A 216 3.39 -21.26 -1.96
N VAL A 217 4.54 -21.79 -2.36
CA VAL A 217 4.71 -22.47 -3.65
C VAL A 217 3.76 -23.66 -3.75
N LYS A 218 3.01 -23.76 -4.86
CA LYS A 218 1.99 -24.78 -5.12
C LYS A 218 2.47 -25.88 -6.05
N ASN A 219 3.32 -25.55 -7.04
CA ASN A 219 3.74 -26.44 -8.13
C ASN A 219 5.26 -26.47 -8.30
N PRO A 220 6.04 -26.92 -7.29
CA PRO A 220 7.50 -26.93 -7.39
C PRO A 220 8.01 -27.83 -8.53
N GLU A 221 7.27 -28.87 -8.91
CA GLU A 221 7.57 -29.72 -10.05
C GLU A 221 7.49 -28.98 -11.39
N LEU A 222 6.50 -28.11 -11.56
CA LEU A 222 6.35 -27.31 -12.79
C LEU A 222 7.42 -26.21 -12.86
N ILE A 223 7.78 -25.62 -11.73
CA ILE A 223 8.91 -24.70 -11.70
C ILE A 223 10.18 -25.42 -12.16
N LYS A 224 10.46 -26.60 -11.62
CA LYS A 224 11.65 -27.39 -12.00
C LYS A 224 11.70 -27.72 -13.49
N GLU A 225 10.53 -27.93 -14.13
CA GLU A 225 10.43 -28.31 -15.54
C GLU A 225 10.49 -27.10 -16.49
N TYR A 226 9.94 -25.95 -16.08
CA TYR A 226 9.71 -24.83 -17.01
C TYR A 226 10.47 -23.54 -16.67
N ALA A 227 11.10 -23.40 -15.49
CA ALA A 227 11.72 -22.15 -15.07
C ALA A 227 12.89 -21.71 -15.97
N ASP A 228 13.65 -22.66 -16.52
CA ASP A 228 14.75 -22.41 -17.46
C ASP A 228 14.29 -21.82 -18.81
N GLN A 229 13.01 -22.00 -19.13
CA GLN A 229 12.38 -21.48 -20.34
C GLN A 229 11.67 -20.13 -20.14
N ILE A 230 11.75 -19.56 -18.96
CA ILE A 230 11.09 -18.29 -18.61
C ILE A 230 12.17 -17.26 -18.29
N LYS A 231 12.17 -16.15 -19.02
CA LYS A 231 13.07 -15.03 -18.82
C LYS A 231 12.32 -13.89 -18.16
N ILE A 232 12.89 -13.39 -17.08
CA ILE A 232 12.28 -12.37 -16.23
C ILE A 232 13.21 -11.16 -16.19
N VAL A 233 12.70 -9.98 -16.51
CA VAL A 233 13.37 -8.71 -16.19
C VAL A 233 12.77 -8.19 -14.89
N TYR A 234 13.60 -7.76 -13.97
CA TYR A 234 13.20 -7.23 -12.69
C TYR A 234 13.83 -5.87 -12.41
N THR A 235 13.04 -4.95 -11.89
CA THR A 235 13.54 -3.69 -11.32
C THR A 235 13.02 -3.47 -9.91
N PRO A 236 13.91 -3.23 -8.93
CA PRO A 236 13.53 -2.84 -7.58
C PRO A 236 13.19 -1.33 -7.47
N LEU A 237 13.26 -0.56 -8.55
CA LEU A 237 13.14 0.91 -8.54
C LEU A 237 13.95 1.55 -7.41
N HIS A 238 15.23 1.18 -7.31
CA HIS A 238 16.17 1.64 -6.27
C HIS A 238 15.76 1.29 -4.82
N GLY A 239 14.83 0.35 -4.62
CA GLY A 239 14.20 0.07 -3.33
C GLY A 239 14.63 -1.22 -2.65
N THR A 240 13.87 -1.58 -1.64
CA THR A 240 14.11 -2.70 -0.72
C THR A 240 13.91 -4.09 -1.35
N GLY A 241 13.19 -4.16 -2.46
CA GLY A 241 12.86 -5.42 -3.13
C GLY A 241 14.05 -6.13 -3.78
N ASN A 242 15.17 -5.42 -4.04
CA ASN A 242 16.32 -5.95 -4.81
C ASN A 242 16.79 -7.32 -4.30
N ILE A 243 17.16 -7.39 -3.04
CA ILE A 243 17.72 -8.62 -2.45
C ILE A 243 16.65 -9.71 -2.27
N PRO A 244 15.53 -9.48 -1.57
CA PRO A 244 14.58 -10.54 -1.27
C PRO A 244 13.84 -11.08 -2.50
N ALA A 245 13.48 -10.24 -3.48
CA ALA A 245 12.82 -10.69 -4.71
C ALA A 245 13.74 -11.57 -5.56
N ARG A 246 15.00 -11.17 -5.72
CA ARG A 246 16.00 -11.98 -6.45
C ARG A 246 16.29 -13.28 -5.72
N ARG A 247 16.41 -13.21 -4.39
CA ARG A 247 16.66 -14.37 -3.56
C ARG A 247 15.53 -15.39 -3.68
N ILE A 248 14.28 -14.97 -3.53
CA ILE A 248 13.16 -15.90 -3.60
C ILE A 248 13.01 -16.53 -4.99
N MET A 249 13.14 -15.76 -6.08
CA MET A 249 13.11 -16.29 -7.43
C MET A 249 14.18 -17.35 -7.65
N LYS A 250 15.44 -17.07 -7.23
CA LYS A 250 16.55 -18.02 -7.33
C LYS A 250 16.31 -19.28 -6.49
N GLU A 251 15.88 -19.12 -5.22
CA GLU A 251 15.69 -20.25 -4.30
C GLU A 251 14.56 -21.19 -4.70
N ILE A 252 13.59 -20.72 -5.50
CA ILE A 252 12.53 -21.59 -6.05
C ILE A 252 12.89 -22.17 -7.42
N GLY A 253 13.98 -21.69 -8.08
CA GLY A 253 14.53 -22.29 -9.30
C GLY A 253 14.54 -21.42 -10.55
N PHE A 254 14.19 -20.12 -10.48
CA PHE A 254 14.30 -19.20 -11.61
C PHE A 254 15.70 -18.58 -11.65
N GLU A 255 16.50 -18.95 -12.63
CA GLU A 255 17.87 -18.43 -12.82
C GLU A 255 17.96 -17.38 -13.93
N ASN A 256 17.02 -17.35 -14.89
CA ASN A 256 16.98 -16.39 -15.99
C ASN A 256 16.36 -15.06 -15.56
N VAL A 257 16.89 -14.44 -14.50
CA VAL A 257 16.45 -13.17 -13.96
C VAL A 257 17.47 -12.08 -14.29
N TYR A 258 17.04 -11.08 -15.05
CA TYR A 258 17.85 -9.95 -15.52
C TYR A 258 17.41 -8.69 -14.76
N VAL A 259 18.28 -8.15 -13.93
CA VAL A 259 17.99 -6.92 -13.18
C VAL A 259 18.34 -5.71 -14.03
N VAL A 260 17.52 -4.67 -13.99
CA VAL A 260 17.80 -3.38 -14.65
C VAL A 260 18.96 -2.70 -13.93
N PRO A 261 20.16 -2.60 -14.55
CA PRO A 261 21.37 -2.18 -13.84
C PRO A 261 21.29 -0.76 -13.27
N GLU A 262 20.60 0.14 -13.97
CA GLU A 262 20.45 1.55 -13.60
C GLU A 262 19.54 1.74 -12.40
N GLN A 263 18.70 0.75 -12.08
CA GLN A 263 17.70 0.79 -11.00
C GLN A 263 17.98 -0.21 -9.88
N GLU A 264 19.08 -0.98 -9.98
CA GLU A 264 19.40 -2.08 -9.07
C GLU A 264 19.77 -1.58 -7.67
N LEU A 265 20.67 -0.60 -7.59
CA LEU A 265 21.20 -0.14 -6.32
C LEU A 265 20.24 0.84 -5.62
N PRO A 266 20.16 0.78 -4.27
CA PRO A 266 19.39 1.74 -3.51
C PRO A 266 19.84 3.18 -3.76
N ASP A 267 18.88 4.06 -4.09
CA ASP A 267 19.13 5.48 -4.28
C ASP A 267 17.87 6.27 -3.93
N GLY A 268 17.96 7.13 -2.90
CA GLY A 268 16.84 7.95 -2.44
C GLY A 268 16.46 9.11 -3.36
N GLU A 269 17.30 9.38 -4.39
CA GLU A 269 17.00 10.37 -5.43
C GLU A 269 16.13 9.82 -6.55
N PHE A 270 16.02 8.49 -6.69
CA PHE A 270 15.29 7.80 -7.77
C PHE A 270 15.62 8.36 -9.16
N PRO A 271 16.91 8.46 -9.57
CA PRO A 271 17.34 9.29 -10.69
C PRO A 271 16.83 8.84 -12.07
N THR A 272 16.22 7.68 -12.16
CA THR A 272 15.71 7.09 -13.40
C THR A 272 14.22 7.31 -13.63
N VAL A 273 13.50 7.88 -12.67
CA VAL A 273 12.04 8.10 -12.70
C VAL A 273 11.67 9.38 -11.96
N SER A 274 10.59 10.03 -12.37
CA SER A 274 10.06 11.21 -11.66
C SER A 274 9.53 10.85 -10.27
N TYR A 275 8.98 9.65 -10.13
CA TYR A 275 8.60 9.02 -8.87
C TYR A 275 8.57 7.49 -9.02
N PRO A 276 8.99 6.73 -7.99
CA PRO A 276 9.22 5.28 -8.09
C PRO A 276 7.92 4.47 -7.92
N ASN A 277 6.95 4.69 -8.82
CA ASN A 277 5.64 4.03 -8.76
C ASN A 277 5.50 2.96 -9.85
N PRO A 278 5.36 1.67 -9.50
CA PRO A 278 5.18 0.59 -10.47
C PRO A 278 3.81 0.60 -11.20
N GLU A 279 2.92 1.54 -10.87
CA GLU A 279 1.71 1.83 -11.65
C GLU A 279 2.02 2.69 -12.89
N SER A 280 3.14 3.43 -12.88
CA SER A 280 3.53 4.34 -13.95
C SER A 280 4.25 3.60 -15.09
N ASP A 281 3.94 3.96 -16.34
CA ASP A 281 4.67 3.45 -17.50
C ASP A 281 6.14 3.88 -17.50
N GLU A 282 6.46 5.06 -16.94
CA GLU A 282 7.83 5.56 -16.78
C GLU A 282 8.73 4.56 -16.02
N ALA A 283 8.20 3.92 -14.99
CA ALA A 283 8.93 2.94 -14.19
C ALA A 283 9.39 1.72 -15.01
N PHE A 284 8.74 1.44 -16.12
CA PHE A 284 9.03 0.28 -16.98
C PHE A 284 9.90 0.59 -18.20
N VAL A 285 10.23 1.82 -18.51
CA VAL A 285 10.96 2.19 -19.73
C VAL A 285 12.26 1.39 -19.87
N LEU A 286 13.15 1.45 -18.87
CA LEU A 286 14.42 0.73 -18.88
C LEU A 286 14.21 -0.80 -18.81
N GLY A 287 13.24 -1.25 -18.05
CA GLY A 287 12.88 -2.66 -17.95
C GLY A 287 12.41 -3.24 -19.28
N LEU A 288 11.57 -2.53 -20.02
CA LEU A 288 11.08 -2.93 -21.34
C LEU A 288 12.20 -2.90 -22.40
N GLU A 289 13.13 -1.94 -22.33
CA GLU A 289 14.30 -1.92 -23.20
C GLU A 289 15.19 -3.15 -22.97
N LEU A 290 15.45 -3.50 -21.71
CA LEU A 290 16.19 -4.71 -21.35
C LEU A 290 15.43 -5.96 -21.78
N ALA A 291 14.12 -6.01 -21.54
CA ALA A 291 13.27 -7.14 -21.90
C ALA A 291 13.30 -7.45 -23.40
N LYS A 292 13.27 -6.43 -24.25
CA LYS A 292 13.41 -6.59 -25.70
C LYS A 292 14.78 -7.13 -26.10
N LYS A 293 15.86 -6.74 -25.40
CA LYS A 293 17.24 -7.22 -25.66
C LYS A 293 17.41 -8.70 -25.32
N VAL A 294 16.84 -9.16 -24.20
CA VAL A 294 16.99 -10.54 -23.74
C VAL A 294 15.83 -11.44 -24.15
N ASP A 295 14.82 -10.88 -24.81
CA ASP A 295 13.57 -11.55 -25.18
C ASP A 295 12.85 -12.12 -23.95
N ALA A 296 12.58 -11.28 -22.97
CA ALA A 296 11.96 -11.66 -21.71
C ALA A 296 10.45 -11.93 -21.85
N ASP A 297 9.93 -12.87 -21.05
CA ASP A 297 8.51 -13.17 -20.96
C ASP A 297 7.76 -12.19 -20.04
N LEU A 298 8.46 -11.73 -18.98
CA LEU A 298 7.93 -10.87 -17.92
C LEU A 298 8.84 -9.69 -17.63
N VAL A 299 8.25 -8.55 -17.28
CA VAL A 299 8.93 -7.42 -16.63
C VAL A 299 8.22 -7.09 -15.35
N LEU A 300 8.94 -7.16 -14.23
CA LEU A 300 8.43 -6.98 -12.88
C LEU A 300 9.09 -5.75 -12.24
N ALA A 301 8.30 -4.95 -11.53
CA ALA A 301 8.77 -3.77 -10.81
C ALA A 301 8.17 -3.71 -9.42
N THR A 302 9.00 -3.52 -8.38
CA THR A 302 8.53 -3.25 -7.02
C THR A 302 8.77 -1.79 -6.66
N ASP A 303 7.86 -1.20 -5.85
CA ASP A 303 8.08 0.14 -5.30
C ASP A 303 9.16 0.12 -4.18
N PRO A 304 9.63 1.28 -3.70
CA PRO A 304 10.77 1.34 -2.77
C PRO A 304 10.63 0.54 -1.48
N ASP A 305 9.44 0.39 -0.93
CA ASP A 305 9.19 -0.43 0.25
C ASP A 305 8.62 -1.82 -0.08
N ALA A 306 8.60 -2.18 -1.38
CA ALA A 306 8.29 -3.49 -1.93
C ALA A 306 6.98 -4.11 -1.41
N ASP A 307 5.94 -3.28 -1.25
CA ASP A 307 4.60 -3.73 -0.93
C ASP A 307 3.71 -3.81 -2.20
N ARG A 308 4.14 -3.25 -3.35
CA ARG A 308 3.45 -3.26 -4.64
C ARG A 308 4.28 -3.93 -5.72
N LEU A 309 3.60 -4.62 -6.63
CA LEU A 309 4.20 -5.29 -7.78
C LEU A 309 3.54 -4.84 -9.08
N GLY A 310 4.27 -4.10 -9.90
CA GLY A 310 3.90 -3.79 -11.28
C GLY A 310 4.36 -4.88 -12.23
N VAL A 311 3.56 -5.15 -13.27
CA VAL A 311 3.74 -6.30 -14.15
C VAL A 311 3.54 -5.92 -15.61
N ARG A 312 4.47 -6.33 -16.47
CA ARG A 312 4.30 -6.37 -17.92
C ARG A 312 4.51 -7.79 -18.41
N VAL A 313 3.64 -8.27 -19.28
CA VAL A 313 3.66 -9.63 -19.82
C VAL A 313 3.71 -9.60 -21.34
N LYS A 314 4.54 -10.46 -21.94
CA LYS A 314 4.68 -10.57 -23.38
C LYS A 314 3.61 -11.52 -23.95
N ASP A 315 2.92 -11.08 -25.01
CA ASP A 315 2.02 -11.94 -25.78
C ASP A 315 2.75 -12.76 -26.85
N ARG A 316 2.01 -13.48 -27.67
CA ARG A 316 2.56 -14.33 -28.75
C ARG A 316 3.13 -13.54 -29.92
N GLU A 317 2.68 -12.31 -30.10
CA GLU A 317 3.15 -11.37 -31.11
C GLU A 317 4.38 -10.57 -30.67
N GLY A 318 4.82 -10.74 -29.40
CA GLY A 318 5.97 -10.03 -28.82
C GLY A 318 5.63 -8.66 -28.23
N ILE A 319 4.35 -8.35 -28.07
CA ILE A 319 3.87 -7.10 -27.47
C ILE A 319 3.82 -7.26 -25.94
N TYR A 320 4.31 -6.25 -25.23
CA TYR A 320 4.23 -6.22 -23.76
C TYR A 320 2.98 -5.50 -23.31
N HIS A 321 2.09 -6.23 -22.63
CA HIS A 321 0.85 -5.72 -22.06
C HIS A 321 1.02 -5.38 -20.58
N THR A 322 0.41 -4.28 -20.15
CA THR A 322 0.28 -3.94 -18.73
C THR A 322 -0.77 -4.82 -18.08
N LEU A 323 -0.39 -5.54 -17.01
CA LEU A 323 -1.38 -6.05 -16.07
C LEU A 323 -1.57 -4.99 -14.97
N THR A 324 -2.75 -4.36 -14.94
CA THR A 324 -3.11 -3.44 -13.85
C THR A 324 -3.16 -4.18 -12.52
N GLY A 325 -3.19 -3.46 -11.40
CA GLY A 325 -3.31 -4.09 -10.08
C GLY A 325 -4.55 -4.98 -9.96
N ASN A 326 -5.66 -4.58 -10.59
CA ASN A 326 -6.86 -5.41 -10.68
C ASN A 326 -6.63 -6.68 -11.50
N MET A 327 -5.96 -6.59 -12.66
CA MET A 327 -5.68 -7.73 -13.53
C MET A 327 -4.71 -8.72 -12.88
N SER A 328 -3.58 -8.23 -12.36
CA SER A 328 -2.57 -9.09 -11.69
C SER A 328 -3.12 -9.70 -10.41
N GLY A 329 -3.91 -8.93 -9.64
CA GLY A 329 -4.59 -9.42 -8.44
C GLY A 329 -5.60 -10.53 -8.75
N CYS A 330 -6.44 -10.35 -9.76
CA CYS A 330 -7.38 -11.38 -10.21
C CYS A 330 -6.66 -12.62 -10.76
N LEU A 331 -5.58 -12.45 -11.54
CA LEU A 331 -4.80 -13.58 -12.06
C LEU A 331 -4.18 -14.40 -10.93
N LEU A 332 -3.60 -13.75 -9.93
CA LEU A 332 -3.04 -14.42 -8.76
C LEU A 332 -4.11 -15.03 -7.85
N ALA A 333 -5.28 -14.40 -7.73
CA ALA A 333 -6.43 -14.95 -6.99
C ALA A 333 -6.94 -16.24 -7.66
N ASP A 334 -7.19 -16.19 -8.96
CA ASP A 334 -7.64 -17.35 -9.75
C ASP A 334 -6.62 -18.50 -9.68
N TYR A 335 -5.34 -18.19 -9.92
CA TYR A 335 -4.26 -19.16 -9.81
C TYR A 335 -4.21 -19.79 -8.41
N THR A 336 -4.13 -18.97 -7.37
CA THR A 336 -3.99 -19.45 -5.98
C THR A 336 -5.17 -20.33 -5.57
N ILE A 337 -6.40 -19.85 -5.80
CA ILE A 337 -7.62 -20.56 -5.41
C ILE A 337 -7.78 -21.86 -6.23
N SER A 338 -7.48 -21.83 -7.55
CA SER A 338 -7.53 -23.03 -8.39
C SER A 338 -6.55 -24.11 -7.91
N GLN A 339 -5.31 -23.71 -7.55
CA GLN A 339 -4.30 -24.66 -7.08
C GLN A 339 -4.62 -25.21 -5.69
N ILE A 340 -5.19 -24.41 -4.79
CA ILE A 340 -5.70 -24.90 -3.51
C ILE A 340 -6.82 -25.92 -3.75
N LYS A 341 -7.78 -25.61 -4.65
CA LYS A 341 -8.88 -26.50 -5.02
C LYS A 341 -8.39 -27.83 -5.57
N GLU A 342 -7.44 -27.78 -6.48
CA GLU A 342 -6.92 -28.97 -7.18
C GLU A 342 -6.14 -29.89 -6.24
N LYS A 343 -5.30 -29.35 -5.36
CA LYS A 343 -4.36 -30.14 -4.55
C LYS A 343 -4.92 -30.60 -3.21
N GLN A 344 -5.81 -29.86 -2.59
CA GLN A 344 -6.30 -30.15 -1.24
C GLN A 344 -7.79 -29.92 -1.01
N GLY A 345 -8.51 -29.39 -2.02
CA GLY A 345 -9.88 -28.94 -1.87
C GLY A 345 -10.00 -27.59 -1.17
N LEU A 346 -11.06 -26.86 -1.49
CA LEU A 346 -11.31 -25.57 -0.86
C LEU A 346 -11.94 -25.74 0.53
N PRO A 347 -11.52 -24.97 1.53
CA PRO A 347 -12.19 -24.92 2.82
C PRO A 347 -13.61 -24.37 2.65
N LYS A 348 -14.57 -24.88 3.45
CA LYS A 348 -15.99 -24.50 3.35
C LYS A 348 -16.23 -23.02 3.61
N ASP A 349 -15.37 -22.40 4.41
CA ASP A 349 -15.40 -21.00 4.82
C ASP A 349 -14.26 -20.17 4.19
N GLY A 350 -13.71 -20.67 3.08
CA GLY A 350 -12.65 -19.99 2.33
C GLY A 350 -13.11 -18.61 1.85
N ALA A 351 -12.26 -17.61 1.99
CA ALA A 351 -12.56 -16.22 1.68
C ALA A 351 -11.52 -15.59 0.74
N LEU A 352 -12.04 -14.96 -0.32
CA LEU A 352 -11.35 -13.96 -1.15
C LEU A 352 -11.71 -12.58 -0.59
N ILE A 353 -10.70 -11.74 -0.34
CA ILE A 353 -10.90 -10.42 0.25
C ILE A 353 -10.45 -9.33 -0.73
N LYS A 354 -11.30 -8.32 -0.93
CA LYS A 354 -11.01 -7.15 -1.76
C LYS A 354 -11.40 -5.85 -1.05
N THR A 355 -10.94 -4.71 -1.57
CA THR A 355 -11.46 -3.42 -1.14
C THR A 355 -12.70 -3.03 -1.96
N ILE A 356 -13.48 -2.08 -1.44
CA ILE A 356 -14.70 -1.55 -2.11
C ILE A 356 -14.41 -0.91 -3.48
N VAL A 357 -13.16 -0.55 -3.78
CA VAL A 357 -12.74 0.05 -5.06
C VAL A 357 -11.95 -0.91 -5.96
N THR A 358 -11.84 -2.17 -5.53
CA THR A 358 -11.22 -3.25 -6.29
C THR A 358 -12.26 -3.87 -7.24
N THR A 359 -11.83 -4.32 -8.39
CA THR A 359 -12.66 -4.83 -9.50
C THR A 359 -13.75 -5.83 -9.11
N ASN A 360 -14.91 -5.73 -9.75
CA ASN A 360 -15.99 -6.73 -9.64
C ASN A 360 -15.68 -8.06 -10.35
N MET A 361 -14.55 -8.19 -11.06
CA MET A 361 -14.07 -9.49 -11.53
C MET A 361 -13.79 -10.45 -10.37
N ALA A 362 -13.38 -9.92 -9.20
CA ALA A 362 -13.20 -10.70 -7.98
C ALA A 362 -14.49 -11.36 -7.50
N ASP A 363 -15.65 -10.69 -7.67
CA ASP A 363 -16.97 -11.24 -7.36
C ASP A 363 -17.28 -12.46 -8.25
N ALA A 364 -16.97 -12.35 -9.54
CA ALA A 364 -17.15 -13.43 -10.48
C ALA A 364 -16.24 -14.64 -10.18
N ILE A 365 -14.99 -14.39 -9.78
CA ILE A 365 -14.03 -15.42 -9.33
C ILE A 365 -14.56 -16.13 -8.07
N ALA A 366 -14.95 -15.37 -7.04
CA ALA A 366 -15.48 -15.94 -5.79
C ALA A 366 -16.71 -16.79 -6.04
N LYS A 367 -17.62 -16.31 -6.88
CA LYS A 367 -18.82 -17.07 -7.30
C LYS A 367 -18.48 -18.36 -8.04
N TYR A 368 -17.52 -18.32 -8.96
CA TYR A 368 -17.09 -19.49 -9.74
C TYR A 368 -16.50 -20.60 -8.86
N TYR A 369 -15.70 -20.22 -7.86
CA TYR A 369 -15.11 -21.19 -6.93
C TYR A 369 -16.01 -21.52 -5.75
N ASN A 370 -17.15 -20.84 -5.61
CA ASN A 370 -18.07 -20.95 -4.46
C ASN A 370 -17.35 -20.71 -3.13
N VAL A 371 -16.57 -19.63 -3.08
CA VAL A 371 -15.90 -19.12 -1.87
C VAL A 371 -16.53 -17.81 -1.41
N ASN A 372 -16.36 -17.46 -0.15
CA ASN A 372 -16.86 -16.19 0.37
C ASN A 372 -16.09 -15.01 -0.24
N LEU A 373 -16.83 -13.96 -0.64
CA LEU A 373 -16.24 -12.67 -0.95
C LEU A 373 -16.44 -11.73 0.23
N ILE A 374 -15.34 -11.11 0.67
CA ILE A 374 -15.39 -10.10 1.73
C ILE A 374 -14.89 -8.79 1.16
N GLU A 375 -15.74 -7.76 1.20
CA GLU A 375 -15.36 -6.39 0.90
C GLU A 375 -14.94 -5.67 2.19
N CYS A 376 -13.90 -4.84 2.10
CA CYS A 376 -13.48 -3.95 3.17
C CYS A 376 -13.19 -2.54 2.62
N LEU A 377 -13.04 -1.56 3.51
CA LEU A 377 -12.63 -0.22 3.11
C LEU A 377 -11.23 -0.24 2.45
N THR A 378 -10.93 0.80 1.67
CA THR A 378 -9.62 0.97 1.05
C THR A 378 -8.51 1.05 2.09
N GLY A 379 -7.47 0.27 1.90
CA GLY A 379 -6.31 0.14 2.77
C GLY A 379 -6.12 -1.29 3.26
N PHE A 380 -4.96 -1.86 2.97
CA PHE A 380 -4.67 -3.27 3.26
C PHE A 380 -4.78 -3.63 4.75
N LYS A 381 -4.67 -2.64 5.63
CA LYS A 381 -4.91 -2.80 7.08
C LYS A 381 -6.27 -3.43 7.40
N TYR A 382 -7.30 -3.18 6.57
CA TYR A 382 -8.61 -3.81 6.75
C TYR A 382 -8.63 -5.26 6.28
N ILE A 383 -7.84 -5.61 5.26
CA ILE A 383 -7.60 -7.02 4.89
C ILE A 383 -6.86 -7.72 6.03
N GLY A 384 -5.83 -7.09 6.59
CA GLY A 384 -5.11 -7.58 7.78
C GLY A 384 -6.04 -7.82 8.97
N GLN A 385 -6.98 -6.92 9.23
CA GLN A 385 -8.01 -7.11 10.28
C GLN A 385 -8.91 -8.33 10.03
N GLN A 386 -9.28 -8.63 8.78
CA GLN A 386 -10.07 -9.82 8.48
C GLN A 386 -9.26 -11.09 8.73
N ILE A 387 -7.96 -11.10 8.41
CA ILE A 387 -7.08 -12.23 8.72
C ILE A 387 -6.99 -12.43 10.25
N LEU A 388 -6.80 -11.36 11.01
CA LEU A 388 -6.78 -11.41 12.48
C LEU A 388 -8.12 -11.93 13.03
N LYS A 389 -9.24 -11.48 12.48
CA LYS A 389 -10.58 -11.95 12.86
C LYS A 389 -10.71 -13.46 12.65
N PHE A 390 -10.25 -14.00 11.52
CA PHE A 390 -10.26 -15.43 11.27
C PHE A 390 -9.42 -16.20 12.28
N GLU A 391 -8.21 -15.72 12.58
CA GLU A 391 -7.32 -16.35 13.56
C GLU A 391 -7.91 -16.34 14.99
N THR A 392 -8.53 -15.23 15.39
CA THR A 392 -9.03 -15.08 16.76
C THR A 392 -10.39 -15.74 16.99
N THR A 393 -11.24 -15.82 15.96
CA THR A 393 -12.57 -16.43 16.07
C THR A 393 -12.60 -17.90 15.64
N GLY A 394 -11.62 -18.35 14.86
CA GLY A 394 -11.63 -19.67 14.23
C GLY A 394 -12.71 -19.81 13.14
N VAL A 395 -13.29 -18.69 12.65
CA VAL A 395 -14.34 -18.66 11.64
C VAL A 395 -13.85 -17.91 10.40
N GLY A 396 -13.81 -18.58 9.26
CA GLY A 396 -13.25 -18.09 8.01
C GLY A 396 -11.83 -18.58 7.78
N THR A 397 -11.51 -18.83 6.53
CA THR A 397 -10.17 -19.23 6.07
C THR A 397 -9.71 -18.27 4.98
N TYR A 398 -8.59 -17.58 5.22
CA TYR A 398 -7.99 -16.68 4.24
C TYR A 398 -7.44 -17.48 3.04
N LEU A 399 -7.86 -17.13 1.83
CA LEU A 399 -7.34 -17.70 0.60
C LEU A 399 -6.43 -16.71 -0.14
N PHE A 400 -6.91 -15.49 -0.32
CA PHE A 400 -6.22 -14.42 -1.02
C PHE A 400 -6.85 -13.06 -0.70
N GLY A 401 -6.05 -12.00 -0.72
CA GLY A 401 -6.54 -10.63 -0.57
C GLY A 401 -5.72 -9.65 -1.40
N PHE A 402 -6.37 -8.65 -2.02
CA PHE A 402 -5.70 -7.69 -2.87
C PHE A 402 -6.41 -6.34 -2.96
N GLU A 403 -5.65 -5.34 -3.41
CA GLU A 403 -6.10 -3.99 -3.73
C GLU A 403 -5.83 -3.66 -5.20
N GLU A 404 -6.65 -2.79 -5.78
CA GLU A 404 -6.46 -2.26 -7.14
C GLU A 404 -5.12 -1.55 -7.33
N SER A 405 -4.54 -1.06 -6.23
CA SER A 405 -3.26 -0.33 -6.19
C SER A 405 -2.03 -1.25 -6.16
N TYR A 406 -2.07 -2.33 -6.95
CA TYR A 406 -0.94 -3.23 -7.22
C TYR A 406 -0.41 -4.03 -6.02
N GLY A 407 -1.20 -4.17 -4.98
CA GLY A 407 -0.81 -4.90 -3.77
C GLY A 407 -1.69 -6.11 -3.46
N CYS A 408 -1.06 -7.22 -3.10
CA CYS A 408 -1.75 -8.43 -2.66
C CYS A 408 -0.96 -9.16 -1.58
N LEU A 409 -1.60 -10.16 -0.96
CA LEU A 409 -0.96 -11.06 0.00
C LEU A 409 -1.40 -12.50 -0.26
N ILE A 410 -0.42 -13.41 -0.32
CA ILE A 410 -0.61 -14.86 -0.40
C ILE A 410 -0.06 -15.46 0.89
N GLY A 411 -0.88 -16.26 1.57
CA GLY A 411 -0.54 -16.75 2.91
C GLY A 411 -0.83 -15.72 4.01
N THR A 412 -0.46 -16.07 5.24
CA THR A 412 -0.76 -15.27 6.44
C THR A 412 0.49 -14.97 7.28
N HIS A 413 1.67 -15.00 6.65
CA HIS A 413 2.95 -14.70 7.29
C HIS A 413 3.08 -13.21 7.66
N ALA A 414 2.52 -12.34 6.84
CA ALA A 414 2.42 -10.90 7.03
C ALA A 414 0.95 -10.44 7.14
N ARG A 415 0.72 -9.13 7.37
CA ARG A 415 -0.60 -8.48 7.44
C ARG A 415 -0.66 -7.22 6.59
N ASP A 416 0.29 -7.07 5.71
CA ASP A 416 0.32 -6.03 4.67
C ASP A 416 0.60 -6.68 3.32
N LYS A 417 0.46 -5.90 2.25
CA LYS A 417 0.79 -6.29 0.89
C LYS A 417 2.23 -6.78 0.83
N ASP A 418 2.47 -7.83 0.05
CA ASP A 418 3.79 -8.43 -0.08
C ASP A 418 4.15 -8.65 -1.55
N ALA A 419 4.94 -7.71 -2.11
CA ALA A 419 5.39 -7.81 -3.48
C ALA A 419 6.42 -8.93 -3.69
N ILE A 420 7.08 -9.40 -2.64
CA ILE A 420 8.05 -10.49 -2.74
C ILE A 420 7.33 -11.82 -2.96
N VAL A 421 6.29 -12.11 -2.15
CA VAL A 421 5.46 -13.31 -2.36
C VAL A 421 4.67 -13.22 -3.66
N ALA A 422 4.21 -12.02 -4.05
CA ALA A 422 3.52 -11.81 -5.32
C ALA A 422 4.44 -12.07 -6.53
N THR A 423 5.69 -11.60 -6.48
CA THR A 423 6.73 -11.90 -7.49
C THR A 423 6.95 -13.40 -7.62
N MET A 424 7.13 -14.10 -6.49
CA MET A 424 7.29 -15.55 -6.46
C MET A 424 6.10 -16.27 -7.11
N ALA A 425 4.89 -15.93 -6.69
CA ALA A 425 3.67 -16.58 -7.19
C ALA A 425 3.38 -16.29 -8.67
N LEU A 426 3.73 -15.08 -9.15
CA LEU A 426 3.57 -14.75 -10.56
C LEU A 426 4.54 -15.52 -11.44
N CYS A 427 5.80 -15.69 -10.99
CA CYS A 427 6.77 -16.54 -11.70
C CYS A 427 6.32 -18.02 -11.73
N GLU A 428 5.79 -18.52 -10.60
CA GLU A 428 5.21 -19.86 -10.55
C GLU A 428 3.99 -20.01 -11.48
N ALA A 429 3.07 -19.02 -11.49
CA ALA A 429 1.93 -18.99 -12.40
C ALA A 429 2.39 -18.99 -13.87
N ALA A 430 3.47 -18.30 -14.22
CA ALA A 430 4.04 -18.33 -15.57
C ALA A 430 4.51 -19.74 -15.95
N ALA A 431 5.16 -20.47 -15.05
CA ALA A 431 5.54 -21.87 -15.28
C ALA A 431 4.31 -22.78 -15.43
N TYR A 432 3.29 -22.59 -14.59
CA TYR A 432 2.04 -23.34 -14.66
C TYR A 432 1.30 -23.11 -15.99
N TYR A 433 1.12 -21.87 -16.42
CA TYR A 433 0.46 -21.59 -17.69
C TYR A 433 1.29 -22.04 -18.89
N LYS A 434 2.62 -21.93 -18.81
CA LYS A 434 3.53 -22.46 -19.85
C LYS A 434 3.39 -23.97 -20.01
N SER A 435 3.20 -24.72 -18.94
CA SER A 435 2.90 -26.17 -19.01
C SER A 435 1.61 -26.50 -19.75
N LYS A 436 0.71 -25.52 -19.87
CA LYS A 436 -0.54 -25.60 -20.65
C LYS A 436 -0.44 -24.99 -22.05
N GLY A 437 0.77 -24.60 -22.49
CA GLY A 437 0.98 -23.95 -23.79
C GLY A 437 0.49 -22.50 -23.85
N MET A 438 0.32 -21.85 -22.71
CA MET A 438 -0.16 -20.46 -22.55
C MET A 438 0.95 -19.58 -21.98
N ASN A 439 0.96 -18.30 -22.32
CA ASN A 439 1.65 -17.27 -21.56
C ASN A 439 0.69 -16.58 -20.59
N LEU A 440 1.16 -15.62 -19.78
CA LEU A 440 0.30 -14.94 -18.79
C LEU A 440 -0.75 -14.01 -19.44
N TRP A 441 -0.49 -13.51 -20.65
CA TRP A 441 -1.51 -12.75 -21.39
C TRP A 441 -2.63 -13.67 -21.89
N ASP A 442 -2.29 -14.84 -22.42
CA ASP A 442 -3.29 -15.85 -22.80
C ASP A 442 -4.15 -16.24 -21.59
N ALA A 443 -3.53 -16.41 -20.41
CA ALA A 443 -4.25 -16.71 -19.17
C ALA A 443 -5.21 -15.59 -18.77
N MET A 444 -4.81 -14.32 -18.92
CA MET A 444 -5.67 -13.18 -18.64
C MET A 444 -6.86 -13.11 -19.62
N VAL A 445 -6.63 -13.39 -20.90
CA VAL A 445 -7.70 -13.46 -21.91
C VAL A 445 -8.69 -14.58 -21.59
N ASP A 446 -8.20 -15.78 -21.24
CA ASP A 446 -9.05 -16.90 -20.78
C ASP A 446 -9.91 -16.53 -19.57
N MET A 447 -9.35 -15.76 -18.63
CA MET A 447 -10.10 -15.28 -17.48
C MET A 447 -11.22 -14.30 -17.89
N TYR A 448 -10.97 -13.40 -18.84
CA TYR A 448 -12.01 -12.53 -19.38
C TYR A 448 -13.14 -13.33 -20.04
N GLU A 449 -12.81 -14.38 -20.78
CA GLU A 449 -13.82 -15.27 -21.39
C GLU A 449 -14.65 -16.00 -20.33
N ARG A 450 -14.02 -16.46 -19.24
CA ARG A 450 -14.72 -17.19 -18.16
C ARG A 450 -15.55 -16.30 -17.25
N TYR A 451 -15.05 -15.12 -16.88
CA TYR A 451 -15.64 -14.26 -15.84
C TYR A 451 -16.36 -13.05 -16.40
N GLY A 452 -15.97 -12.57 -17.57
CA GLY A 452 -16.47 -11.35 -18.22
C GLY A 452 -15.38 -10.30 -18.39
N TYR A 453 -15.57 -9.40 -19.33
CA TYR A 453 -14.62 -8.36 -19.71
C TYR A 453 -14.77 -7.13 -18.81
N TYR A 454 -14.27 -7.24 -17.57
CA TYR A 454 -14.25 -6.14 -16.61
C TYR A 454 -13.13 -5.16 -16.95
N LYS A 455 -13.44 -3.87 -16.89
CA LYS A 455 -12.48 -2.77 -17.01
C LYS A 455 -12.74 -1.76 -15.91
N ASP A 456 -11.70 -1.45 -15.16
CA ASP A 456 -11.73 -0.50 -14.07
C ASP A 456 -10.73 0.61 -14.33
N ASP A 457 -11.05 1.85 -13.96
CA ASP A 457 -10.20 3.00 -14.14
C ASP A 457 -10.43 4.03 -13.01
N ILE A 458 -9.62 5.08 -12.99
CA ILE A 458 -9.64 6.13 -11.97
C ILE A 458 -9.44 7.51 -12.59
N LYS A 459 -10.22 8.48 -12.13
CA LYS A 459 -9.94 9.91 -12.35
C LYS A 459 -9.60 10.56 -11.02
N SER A 460 -8.57 11.38 -11.00
CA SER A 460 -8.10 12.07 -9.80
C SER A 460 -8.00 13.56 -10.05
N ILE A 461 -8.47 14.36 -9.08
CA ILE A 461 -8.36 15.81 -9.12
C ILE A 461 -7.61 16.25 -7.88
N SER A 462 -6.54 17.01 -8.10
CA SER A 462 -5.79 17.67 -7.05
C SER A 462 -6.17 19.14 -7.01
N LEU A 463 -6.51 19.63 -5.83
CA LEU A 463 -6.86 21.03 -5.59
C LEU A 463 -5.87 21.58 -4.57
N SER A 464 -5.44 22.82 -4.73
CA SER A 464 -4.38 23.38 -3.86
C SER A 464 -4.94 23.99 -2.58
N GLY A 465 -4.23 23.84 -1.48
CA GLY A 465 -4.42 24.56 -0.23
C GLY A 465 -5.73 24.24 0.52
N ILE A 466 -6.03 25.10 1.49
CA ILE A 466 -7.22 24.97 2.37
C ILE A 466 -8.52 25.12 1.58
N GLU A 467 -8.54 25.99 0.57
CA GLU A 467 -9.71 26.17 -0.32
C GLU A 467 -10.01 24.90 -1.12
N GLY A 468 -8.96 24.19 -1.56
CA GLY A 468 -9.09 22.90 -2.23
C GLY A 468 -9.73 21.83 -1.34
N LEU A 469 -9.34 21.75 -0.08
CA LEU A 469 -9.97 20.84 0.89
C LEU A 469 -11.44 21.16 1.10
N ALA A 470 -11.80 22.44 1.28
CA ALA A 470 -13.17 22.87 1.43
C ALA A 470 -14.02 22.53 0.18
N LYS A 471 -13.45 22.71 -1.01
CA LYS A 471 -14.11 22.36 -2.28
C LYS A 471 -14.38 20.86 -2.38
N ILE A 472 -13.41 20.00 -2.03
CA ILE A 472 -13.58 18.54 -1.99
C ILE A 472 -14.74 18.15 -1.07
N GLN A 473 -14.81 18.73 0.13
CA GLN A 473 -15.91 18.48 1.06
C GLN A 473 -17.26 18.91 0.48
N SER A 474 -17.30 20.06 -0.21
CA SER A 474 -18.54 20.56 -0.82
C SER A 474 -19.01 19.65 -1.97
N ILE A 475 -18.11 19.08 -2.78
CA ILE A 475 -18.44 18.10 -3.83
C ILE A 475 -19.08 16.85 -3.23
N LEU A 476 -18.48 16.28 -2.19
CA LEU A 476 -19.02 15.10 -1.52
C LEU A 476 -20.39 15.37 -0.89
N GLU A 477 -20.57 16.53 -0.28
CA GLU A 477 -21.85 16.90 0.34
C GLU A 477 -22.93 17.13 -0.71
N ALA A 478 -22.60 17.76 -1.84
CA ALA A 478 -23.52 17.93 -2.97
C ALA A 478 -23.98 16.57 -3.53
N LEU A 479 -23.06 15.61 -3.70
CA LEU A 479 -23.38 14.24 -4.13
C LEU A 479 -24.23 13.47 -3.11
N ARG A 480 -24.10 13.77 -1.80
CA ARG A 480 -24.97 13.18 -0.76
C ARG A 480 -26.37 13.73 -0.79
N GLN A 481 -26.50 15.05 -0.95
CA GLN A 481 -27.79 15.72 -0.95
C GLN A 481 -28.56 15.48 -2.26
N ASN A 482 -27.86 15.47 -3.39
CA ASN A 482 -28.44 15.31 -4.71
C ASN A 482 -27.73 14.17 -5.47
N PRO A 483 -27.94 12.90 -5.08
CA PRO A 483 -27.32 11.77 -5.74
C PRO A 483 -27.77 11.69 -7.20
N PRO A 484 -26.84 11.42 -8.15
CA PRO A 484 -27.18 11.27 -9.55
C PRO A 484 -28.10 10.06 -9.76
N ALA A 485 -29.13 10.21 -10.59
CA ALA A 485 -30.01 9.10 -10.99
C ALA A 485 -29.39 8.25 -12.11
N GLU A 486 -28.46 8.84 -12.88
CA GLU A 486 -27.79 8.22 -14.02
C GLU A 486 -26.39 8.83 -14.17
N ILE A 487 -25.40 8.04 -14.58
CA ILE A 487 -24.03 8.47 -14.84
C ILE A 487 -23.58 7.78 -16.14
N GLY A 488 -23.24 8.57 -17.18
CA GLY A 488 -22.74 8.03 -18.44
C GLY A 488 -23.68 7.03 -19.15
N GLY A 489 -24.99 7.21 -19.03
CA GLY A 489 -25.99 6.29 -19.59
C GLY A 489 -26.34 5.09 -18.71
N TYR A 490 -25.66 4.89 -17.57
CA TYR A 490 -25.95 3.84 -16.60
C TYR A 490 -26.84 4.36 -15.48
N LYS A 491 -27.99 3.74 -15.26
CA LYS A 491 -28.90 4.10 -14.16
C LYS A 491 -28.29 3.66 -12.83
N VAL A 492 -28.33 4.53 -11.83
CA VAL A 492 -27.95 4.19 -10.45
C VAL A 492 -29.05 3.33 -9.84
N VAL A 493 -28.70 2.14 -9.38
CA VAL A 493 -29.63 1.17 -8.77
C VAL A 493 -29.53 1.14 -7.25
N SER A 494 -28.36 1.37 -6.69
CA SER A 494 -28.18 1.58 -5.25
C SER A 494 -27.10 2.61 -4.94
N ARG A 495 -27.20 3.21 -3.77
CA ARG A 495 -26.25 4.17 -3.23
C ARG A 495 -25.73 3.67 -1.89
N ARG A 496 -24.42 3.68 -1.70
CA ARG A 496 -23.78 3.39 -0.42
C ARG A 496 -23.12 4.67 0.13
N ASP A 497 -23.48 5.11 1.33
CA ASP A 497 -22.83 6.20 2.06
C ASP A 497 -22.16 5.64 3.31
N TYR A 498 -20.85 5.42 3.22
CA TYR A 498 -20.08 4.83 4.32
C TYR A 498 -19.93 5.78 5.53
N LYS A 499 -20.14 7.09 5.35
CA LYS A 499 -20.15 8.05 6.47
C LYS A 499 -21.40 7.88 7.33
N LYS A 500 -22.52 7.49 6.71
CA LYS A 500 -23.81 7.29 7.39
C LYS A 500 -24.10 5.84 7.75
N ASP A 501 -23.23 4.91 7.31
CA ASP A 501 -23.47 3.45 7.40
C ASP A 501 -24.80 3.04 6.72
N GLU A 502 -25.03 3.54 5.48
CA GLU A 502 -26.27 3.32 4.73
C GLU A 502 -26.02 2.75 3.34
N ILE A 503 -26.77 1.73 2.96
CA ILE A 503 -27.01 1.29 1.59
C ILE A 503 -28.48 1.49 1.29
N VAL A 504 -28.81 2.28 0.27
CA VAL A 504 -30.17 2.56 -0.16
C VAL A 504 -30.41 1.95 -1.54
N ASP A 505 -31.36 1.02 -1.63
CA ASP A 505 -31.91 0.54 -2.90
C ASP A 505 -32.85 1.60 -3.48
N LEU A 506 -32.54 2.11 -4.67
CA LEU A 506 -33.31 3.25 -5.24
C LEU A 506 -34.63 2.83 -5.88
N ALA A 507 -34.84 1.53 -6.16
CA ALA A 507 -36.10 1.03 -6.70
C ALA A 507 -37.14 0.82 -5.60
N THR A 508 -36.72 0.33 -4.43
CA THR A 508 -37.61 -0.02 -3.31
C THR A 508 -37.60 1.02 -2.20
N GLY A 509 -36.56 1.85 -2.08
CA GLY A 509 -36.32 2.74 -0.96
C GLY A 509 -35.84 2.02 0.31
N GLU A 510 -35.57 0.71 0.24
CA GLU A 510 -35.06 -0.07 1.35
C GLU A 510 -33.66 0.40 1.75
N THR A 511 -33.44 0.54 3.06
CA THR A 511 -32.15 0.95 3.63
C THR A 511 -31.60 -0.15 4.54
N LYS A 512 -30.29 -0.47 4.39
CA LYS A 512 -29.57 -1.40 5.25
C LYS A 512 -28.18 -0.84 5.59
N PRO A 513 -27.55 -1.28 6.70
CA PRO A 513 -26.20 -0.86 7.02
C PRO A 513 -25.17 -1.40 6.01
N THR A 514 -24.06 -0.65 5.80
CA THR A 514 -22.89 -1.12 5.04
C THR A 514 -22.16 -2.21 5.81
N GLY A 515 -22.20 -2.18 7.13
CA GLY A 515 -21.48 -3.08 8.02
C GLY A 515 -19.97 -2.82 8.06
N LEU A 516 -19.50 -1.70 7.51
CA LEU A 516 -18.11 -1.28 7.49
C LEU A 516 -17.88 -0.05 8.38
N PRO A 517 -16.64 0.20 8.83
CA PRO A 517 -16.33 1.39 9.60
C PRO A 517 -16.74 2.68 8.88
N SER A 518 -17.08 3.74 9.65
CA SER A 518 -17.42 5.03 9.07
C SER A 518 -16.26 5.60 8.24
N SER A 519 -16.56 6.01 7.02
CA SER A 519 -15.59 6.61 6.11
C SER A 519 -16.26 7.60 5.17
N ASN A 520 -15.59 8.70 4.82
CA ASN A 520 -16.16 9.74 3.95
C ASN A 520 -16.11 9.31 2.47
N VAL A 521 -16.81 8.22 2.16
CA VAL A 521 -16.86 7.59 0.83
C VAL A 521 -18.30 7.44 0.38
N LEU A 522 -18.55 7.69 -0.91
CA LEU A 522 -19.79 7.41 -1.59
C LEU A 522 -19.56 6.36 -2.69
N TYR A 523 -20.50 5.45 -2.84
CA TYR A 523 -20.47 4.42 -3.87
C TYR A 523 -21.84 4.30 -4.53
N TYR A 524 -21.83 4.18 -5.86
CA TYR A 524 -23.02 4.03 -6.68
C TYR A 524 -22.94 2.73 -7.46
N ASP A 525 -23.81 1.77 -7.14
CA ASP A 525 -24.01 0.61 -7.99
C ASP A 525 -24.92 1.00 -9.14
N MET A 526 -24.57 0.60 -10.35
CA MET A 526 -25.29 1.00 -11.56
C MET A 526 -25.71 -0.23 -12.38
N THR A 527 -26.56 -0.01 -13.38
CA THR A 527 -26.96 -1.08 -14.32
C THR A 527 -25.74 -1.67 -15.05
N ASP A 528 -25.87 -2.91 -15.54
CA ASP A 528 -24.87 -3.61 -16.36
C ASP A 528 -23.52 -3.85 -15.65
N ASP A 529 -23.53 -4.10 -14.35
CA ASP A 529 -22.35 -4.26 -13.48
C ASP A 529 -21.43 -3.02 -13.46
N ALA A 530 -21.90 -1.83 -13.90
CA ALA A 530 -21.14 -0.60 -13.79
C ALA A 530 -21.20 -0.04 -12.35
N TRP A 531 -20.16 0.68 -11.95
CA TRP A 531 -20.10 1.31 -10.63
C TRP A 531 -19.23 2.56 -10.62
N LEU A 532 -19.47 3.44 -9.63
CA LEU A 532 -18.65 4.61 -9.35
C LEU A 532 -18.44 4.74 -7.84
N CYS A 533 -17.20 4.93 -7.41
CA CYS A 533 -16.85 5.25 -6.02
C CYS A 533 -16.13 6.60 -5.94
N VAL A 534 -16.59 7.47 -5.05
CA VAL A 534 -16.03 8.82 -4.83
C VAL A 534 -15.40 8.85 -3.45
N ARG A 535 -14.08 9.13 -3.40
CA ARG A 535 -13.29 9.10 -2.18
C ARG A 535 -12.28 10.26 -2.13
N PRO A 536 -12.31 11.10 -1.09
CA PRO A 536 -11.25 12.08 -0.86
C PRO A 536 -9.97 11.37 -0.38
N SER A 537 -8.81 11.95 -0.68
CA SER A 537 -7.56 11.54 -0.04
C SER A 537 -7.59 11.92 1.45
N GLY A 538 -7.02 11.08 2.30
CA GLY A 538 -6.89 11.38 3.73
C GLY A 538 -5.71 12.30 4.07
N THR A 539 -4.75 12.46 3.14
CA THR A 539 -3.47 13.13 3.39
C THR A 539 -3.17 14.30 2.46
N GLU A 540 -3.88 14.38 1.34
CA GLU A 540 -3.64 15.38 0.29
C GLU A 540 -4.97 16.03 -0.12
N PRO A 541 -4.99 17.29 -0.59
CA PRO A 541 -6.18 17.92 -1.14
C PRO A 541 -6.51 17.33 -2.53
N LYS A 542 -6.89 16.06 -2.54
CA LYS A 542 -7.15 15.25 -3.72
C LYS A 542 -8.44 14.45 -3.55
N ILE A 543 -9.24 14.38 -4.59
CA ILE A 543 -10.42 13.51 -4.66
C ILE A 543 -10.28 12.53 -5.81
N LYS A 544 -10.64 11.29 -5.57
CA LYS A 544 -10.53 10.17 -6.50
C LYS A 544 -11.91 9.64 -6.85
N PHE A 545 -12.11 9.36 -8.12
CA PHE A 545 -13.30 8.75 -8.70
C PHE A 545 -12.89 7.44 -9.34
N TYR A 546 -13.15 6.35 -8.64
CA TYR A 546 -12.92 5.00 -9.15
C TYR A 546 -14.19 4.54 -9.84
N TYR A 547 -14.06 3.93 -11.00
CA TYR A 547 -15.22 3.40 -11.73
C TYR A 547 -14.86 2.12 -12.46
N GLY A 548 -15.85 1.30 -12.69
CA GLY A 548 -15.69 0.06 -13.43
C GLY A 548 -16.92 -0.26 -14.26
N ILE A 549 -16.70 -1.01 -15.31
CA ILE A 549 -17.74 -1.48 -16.24
C ILE A 549 -17.49 -2.95 -16.61
N LYS A 550 -18.50 -3.55 -17.24
CA LYS A 550 -18.40 -4.84 -17.89
C LYS A 550 -18.73 -4.72 -19.38
N GLY A 551 -17.82 -5.20 -20.22
CA GLY A 551 -17.99 -5.27 -21.67
C GLY A 551 -18.39 -6.66 -22.15
N THR A 552 -18.58 -6.76 -23.47
CA THR A 552 -18.82 -8.01 -24.21
C THR A 552 -17.56 -8.51 -24.92
N SER A 553 -16.51 -7.68 -24.97
CA SER A 553 -15.16 -7.96 -25.48
C SER A 553 -14.18 -6.96 -24.87
N LEU A 554 -12.87 -7.18 -25.01
CA LEU A 554 -11.85 -6.21 -24.56
C LEU A 554 -12.07 -4.83 -25.19
N ALA A 555 -12.21 -4.78 -26.51
CA ALA A 555 -12.44 -3.51 -27.22
C ALA A 555 -13.73 -2.79 -26.77
N ASN A 556 -14.82 -3.55 -26.54
CA ASN A 556 -16.06 -2.97 -26.02
C ASN A 556 -15.92 -2.50 -24.56
N ALA A 557 -15.14 -3.19 -23.74
CA ALA A 557 -14.85 -2.76 -22.38
C ALA A 557 -14.03 -1.46 -22.37
N ASP A 558 -13.04 -1.33 -23.24
CA ASP A 558 -12.24 -0.12 -23.39
C ASP A 558 -13.12 1.07 -23.83
N GLU A 559 -13.97 0.92 -24.84
CA GLU A 559 -14.90 1.94 -25.32
C GLU A 559 -15.87 2.39 -24.22
N LYS A 560 -16.48 1.46 -23.50
CA LYS A 560 -17.41 1.75 -22.40
C LYS A 560 -16.72 2.46 -21.23
N SER A 561 -15.51 2.01 -20.87
CA SER A 561 -14.72 2.62 -19.80
C SER A 561 -14.34 4.06 -20.12
N GLU A 562 -13.90 4.33 -21.35
CA GLU A 562 -13.60 5.68 -21.82
C GLU A 562 -14.85 6.58 -21.78
N ALA A 563 -15.98 6.09 -22.29
CA ALA A 563 -17.25 6.84 -22.28
C ALA A 563 -17.71 7.18 -20.84
N LEU A 564 -17.63 6.21 -19.91
CA LEU A 564 -17.97 6.46 -18.51
C LEU A 564 -16.98 7.46 -17.87
N GLY A 565 -15.68 7.33 -18.17
CA GLY A 565 -14.66 8.24 -17.68
C GLY A 565 -14.90 9.70 -18.11
N GLN A 566 -15.31 9.92 -19.35
CA GLN A 566 -15.68 11.25 -19.85
C GLN A 566 -16.94 11.79 -19.16
N ALA A 567 -17.94 10.95 -18.92
CA ALA A 567 -19.14 11.34 -18.18
C ALA A 567 -18.83 11.71 -16.72
N VAL A 568 -17.94 10.97 -16.07
CA VAL A 568 -17.46 11.29 -14.71
C VAL A 568 -16.75 12.64 -14.70
N LEU A 569 -15.85 12.92 -15.66
CA LEU A 569 -15.19 14.22 -15.77
C LEU A 569 -16.19 15.35 -15.98
N ALA A 570 -17.16 15.20 -16.88
CA ALA A 570 -18.21 16.21 -17.11
C ALA A 570 -19.06 16.46 -15.85
N MET A 571 -19.38 15.40 -15.10
CA MET A 571 -20.07 15.53 -13.81
C MET A 571 -19.25 16.34 -12.81
N ILE A 572 -17.95 16.08 -12.72
CA ILE A 572 -17.03 16.81 -11.83
C ILE A 572 -16.94 18.27 -12.23
N ASP A 573 -16.73 18.57 -13.51
CA ASP A 573 -16.62 19.94 -14.03
C ASP A 573 -17.87 20.77 -13.72
N SER A 574 -19.04 20.14 -13.73
CA SER A 574 -20.30 20.80 -13.34
C SER A 574 -20.40 21.18 -11.85
N MET A 575 -19.54 20.59 -11.01
CA MET A 575 -19.48 20.84 -9.56
C MET A 575 -18.31 21.75 -9.15
N MET A 576 -17.35 21.96 -10.07
CA MET A 576 -16.19 22.84 -9.84
C MET A 576 -16.55 24.31 -9.96
#